data_fdfc083a3a5b310adbe7321127b2472b
#
_entry.id   fdfc083a3a5b310adbe7321127b2472b
#
_cell.length_a   1.000
_cell.length_b   1.000
_cell.length_c   1.000
_cell.angle_alpha   90.00
_cell.angle_beta   90.00
_cell.angle_gamma   90.00
#
_symmetry.space_group_name_H-M   'P 1'
#
loop_
_entity.id
_entity.type
_entity.pdbx_description
1 polymer ?
#
loop_
_entity_poly.entity_id
_entity_poly.type
_entity_poly.pdbx_seq_one_letter_code
_entity_poly.pdbx_strand_id
1 'polypeptide(L)'
;MKIVFLHGLGQDEQSWKDVISYLPNSYSCKSLSLFNHLNSTDTATLDDLTKYIEVQLNQIKEPFILCGLSLGAVIALNYLATPSPYLKKVVLVAPQFESPNRLLLTFQNIYFYCVPSKIFEKLGLSKKQTLTLLRSLETLDCKKQLRTSRLPKLILCGTKDHANKPAAKRLYKLSTNGRLLFIKNGKHELNREKPEIMAQAMRSF
;
A
#
# COMPACT_ATOMS: atom_id res chain seq x y z
N MET A 1 -18.20 6.45 8.80
CA MET A 1 -17.42 5.23 8.49
C MET A 1 -15.95 5.54 8.68
N LYS A 2 -15.16 4.63 9.28
CA LYS A 2 -13.71 4.82 9.45
C LYS A 2 -12.94 4.49 8.18
N ILE A 3 -11.89 5.26 7.89
CA ILE A 3 -10.90 4.93 6.85
C ILE A 3 -9.53 4.85 7.52
N VAL A 4 -8.82 3.75 7.28
CA VAL A 4 -7.44 3.55 7.75
C VAL A 4 -6.52 3.62 6.55
N PHE A 5 -5.48 4.44 6.65
CA PHE A 5 -4.51 4.69 5.58
C PHE A 5 -3.15 4.09 5.90
N LEU A 6 -2.54 3.44 4.91
CA LEU A 6 -1.19 2.87 4.93
C LEU A 6 -0.35 3.54 3.84
N HIS A 7 0.73 4.18 4.24
CA HIS A 7 1.60 4.93 3.31
C HIS A 7 2.54 4.01 2.50
N GLY A 8 3.20 4.55 1.48
CA GLY A 8 4.22 3.87 0.71
C GLY A 8 5.61 3.94 1.35
N LEU A 9 6.58 3.21 0.78
CA LEU A 9 8.00 3.35 1.14
C LEU A 9 8.47 4.78 0.80
N GLY A 10 9.17 5.42 1.72
CA GLY A 10 9.61 6.81 1.59
C GLY A 10 8.55 7.85 1.92
N GLN A 11 7.45 7.42 2.51
CA GLN A 11 6.39 8.26 3.05
C GLN A 11 6.18 7.98 4.54
N ASP A 12 5.30 8.74 5.15
CA ASP A 12 4.83 8.63 6.52
C ASP A 12 3.30 8.78 6.61
N GLU A 13 2.76 8.75 7.81
CA GLU A 13 1.33 8.93 8.07
C GLU A 13 0.80 10.30 7.63
N GLN A 14 1.65 11.34 7.59
CA GLN A 14 1.26 12.70 7.19
C GLN A 14 1.03 12.82 5.66
N SER A 15 1.53 11.86 4.89
CA SER A 15 1.38 11.84 3.44
C SER A 15 -0.07 11.76 2.95
N TRP A 16 -1.01 11.47 3.84
CA TRP A 16 -2.43 11.35 3.56
C TRP A 16 -3.24 12.61 3.88
N LYS A 17 -2.64 13.63 4.51
CA LYS A 17 -3.34 14.83 4.99
C LYS A 17 -4.17 15.51 3.91
N ASP A 18 -3.62 15.63 2.69
CA ASP A 18 -4.30 16.31 1.61
C ASP A 18 -5.50 15.50 1.09
N VAL A 19 -5.38 14.17 0.98
CA VAL A 19 -6.53 13.31 0.64
C VAL A 19 -7.61 13.41 1.71
N ILE A 20 -7.23 13.37 2.99
CA ILE A 20 -8.15 13.46 4.13
C ILE A 20 -8.91 14.78 4.12
N SER A 21 -8.26 15.90 3.76
CA SER A 21 -8.90 17.21 3.71
C SER A 21 -10.02 17.33 2.66
N TYR A 22 -9.99 16.48 1.62
CA TYR A 22 -11.05 16.39 0.60
C TYR A 22 -12.14 15.36 0.91
N LEU A 23 -12.00 14.59 2.01
CA LEU A 23 -13.03 13.66 2.43
C LEU A 23 -14.08 14.37 3.30
N PRO A 24 -15.36 13.96 3.24
CA PRO A 24 -16.40 14.50 4.13
C PRO A 24 -16.09 14.24 5.61
N ASN A 25 -16.49 15.16 6.49
CA ASN A 25 -16.35 15.03 7.95
C ASN A 25 -17.06 13.81 8.54
N SER A 26 -17.96 13.16 7.79
CA SER A 26 -18.62 11.91 8.18
C SER A 26 -17.68 10.70 8.17
N TYR A 27 -16.48 10.83 7.60
CA TYR A 27 -15.44 9.83 7.69
C TYR A 27 -14.50 10.12 8.86
N SER A 28 -14.30 9.12 9.73
CA SER A 28 -13.23 9.14 10.73
C SER A 28 -11.96 8.58 10.09
N CYS A 29 -10.95 9.40 9.87
CA CYS A 29 -9.72 9.02 9.19
C CYS A 29 -8.59 8.76 10.19
N LYS A 30 -7.86 7.63 10.02
CA LYS A 30 -6.66 7.30 10.78
C LYS A 30 -5.56 6.86 9.83
N SER A 31 -4.42 7.54 9.85
CA SER A 31 -3.21 7.10 9.15
C SER A 31 -2.31 6.34 10.12
N LEU A 32 -1.79 5.19 9.69
CA LEU A 32 -0.88 4.36 10.47
C LEU A 32 0.54 4.50 9.90
N SER A 33 1.51 4.68 10.79
CA SER A 33 2.91 4.57 10.42
C SER A 33 3.29 3.11 10.25
N LEU A 34 4.00 2.81 9.17
CA LEU A 34 4.53 1.47 8.92
C LEU A 34 5.83 1.21 9.66
N PHE A 35 6.56 2.26 10.07
CA PHE A 35 7.96 2.15 10.50
C PHE A 35 8.25 2.67 11.90
N ASN A 36 7.37 3.48 12.52
CA ASN A 36 7.64 4.13 13.81
C ASN A 36 7.84 3.16 14.99
N HIS A 37 7.48 1.88 14.84
CA HIS A 37 7.71 0.85 15.85
C HIS A 37 9.10 0.19 15.74
N LEU A 38 9.83 0.43 14.63
CA LEU A 38 11.09 -0.22 14.35
C LEU A 38 12.25 0.53 15.01
N ASN A 39 13.09 -0.19 15.75
CA ASN A 39 14.39 0.28 16.17
C ASN A 39 15.45 -0.03 15.10
N SER A 40 16.62 0.58 15.19
CA SER A 40 17.70 0.39 14.20
C SER A 40 18.19 -1.05 14.06
N THR A 41 18.00 -1.88 15.10
CA THR A 41 18.40 -3.29 15.15
C THR A 41 17.34 -4.25 14.66
N ASP A 42 16.07 -3.82 14.56
CA ASP A 42 14.94 -4.67 14.19
C ASP A 42 15.02 -5.09 12.72
N THR A 43 14.40 -6.22 12.41
CA THR A 43 14.15 -6.63 11.03
C THR A 43 12.96 -5.83 10.48
N ALA A 44 12.95 -5.63 9.17
CA ALA A 44 11.85 -4.96 8.48
C ALA A 44 11.45 -5.80 7.26
N THR A 45 10.96 -7.01 7.46
CA THR A 45 10.40 -7.81 6.38
C THR A 45 8.95 -7.40 6.11
N LEU A 46 8.44 -7.78 4.94
CA LEU A 46 7.02 -7.59 4.63
C LEU A 46 6.11 -8.30 5.65
N ASP A 47 6.53 -9.47 6.14
CA ASP A 47 5.78 -10.23 7.14
C ASP A 47 5.74 -9.50 8.50
N ASP A 48 6.87 -8.96 8.96
CA ASP A 48 6.94 -8.16 10.20
C ASP A 48 6.01 -6.95 10.13
N LEU A 49 6.08 -6.19 9.03
CA LEU A 49 5.23 -5.02 8.82
C LEU A 49 3.75 -5.40 8.72
N THR A 50 3.43 -6.49 8.03
CA THR A 50 2.05 -6.97 7.91
C THR A 50 1.50 -7.35 9.27
N LYS A 51 2.23 -8.12 10.07
CA LYS A 51 1.83 -8.52 11.43
C LYS A 51 1.63 -7.32 12.35
N TYR A 52 2.54 -6.34 12.30
CA TYR A 52 2.41 -5.12 13.09
C TYR A 52 1.13 -4.35 12.75
N ILE A 53 0.83 -4.18 11.47
CA ILE A 53 -0.39 -3.50 11.01
C ILE A 53 -1.63 -4.34 11.32
N GLU A 54 -1.57 -5.66 11.17
CA GLU A 54 -2.67 -6.58 11.50
C GLU A 54 -3.12 -6.44 12.96
N VAL A 55 -2.18 -6.37 13.90
CA VAL A 55 -2.50 -6.14 15.33
C VAL A 55 -3.30 -4.84 15.51
N GLN A 56 -2.91 -3.76 14.86
CA GLN A 56 -3.61 -2.48 14.97
C GLN A 56 -4.99 -2.50 14.30
N LEU A 57 -5.10 -3.13 13.13
CA LEU A 57 -6.38 -3.24 12.42
C LEU A 57 -7.38 -4.12 13.18
N ASN A 58 -6.91 -5.18 13.84
CA ASN A 58 -7.75 -6.09 14.63
C ASN A 58 -8.29 -5.46 15.92
N GLN A 59 -7.73 -4.35 16.39
CA GLN A 59 -8.26 -3.54 17.49
C GLN A 59 -9.48 -2.70 17.08
N ILE A 60 -9.71 -2.49 15.78
CA ILE A 60 -10.84 -1.71 15.28
C ILE A 60 -12.10 -2.57 15.35
N LYS A 61 -13.06 -2.14 16.19
CA LYS A 61 -14.33 -2.85 16.43
C LYS A 61 -15.54 -2.13 15.80
N GLU A 62 -15.31 -1.38 14.73
CA GLU A 62 -16.31 -0.69 13.93
C GLU A 62 -16.04 -0.86 12.44
N PRO A 63 -17.05 -0.74 11.56
CA PRO A 63 -16.86 -0.87 10.12
C PRO A 63 -15.81 0.10 9.58
N PHE A 64 -14.82 -0.41 8.82
CA PHE A 64 -13.76 0.42 8.24
C PHE A 64 -13.40 0.05 6.80
N ILE A 65 -12.80 1.02 6.11
CA ILE A 65 -12.17 0.88 4.80
C ILE A 65 -10.66 0.91 5.03
N LEU A 66 -9.92 0.01 4.39
CA LEU A 66 -8.46 0.00 4.39
C LEU A 66 -7.95 0.57 3.07
N CYS A 67 -7.16 1.64 3.13
CA CYS A 67 -6.56 2.28 1.97
C CYS A 67 -5.04 2.19 2.04
N GLY A 68 -4.38 1.60 1.05
CA GLY A 68 -2.93 1.49 1.00
C GLY A 68 -2.35 2.00 -0.32
N LEU A 69 -1.19 2.68 -0.25
CA LEU A 69 -0.39 3.10 -1.39
C LEU A 69 0.86 2.23 -1.50
N SER A 70 1.14 1.68 -2.70
CA SER A 70 2.40 0.96 -3.00
C SER A 70 2.68 -0.14 -1.96
N LEU A 71 3.70 -0.01 -1.10
CA LEU A 71 3.97 -0.93 0.02
C LEU A 71 2.74 -1.09 0.94
N GLY A 72 2.06 0.01 1.26
CA GLY A 72 0.82 -0.04 2.05
C GLY A 72 -0.29 -0.82 1.34
N ALA A 73 -0.34 -0.80 0.00
CA ALA A 73 -1.28 -1.62 -0.77
C ALA A 73 -0.92 -3.12 -0.73
N VAL A 74 0.37 -3.45 -0.73
CA VAL A 74 0.85 -4.84 -0.55
C VAL A 74 0.46 -5.37 0.83
N ILE A 75 0.68 -4.58 1.89
CA ILE A 75 0.27 -4.94 3.26
C ILE A 75 -1.25 -5.13 3.35
N ALA A 76 -2.02 -4.22 2.73
CA ALA A 76 -3.48 -4.35 2.68
C ALA A 76 -3.93 -5.63 1.95
N LEU A 77 -3.23 -6.05 0.88
CA LEU A 77 -3.49 -7.31 0.19
C LEU A 77 -3.15 -8.53 1.04
N ASN A 78 -2.01 -8.51 1.75
CA ASN A 78 -1.65 -9.59 2.67
C ASN A 78 -2.69 -9.74 3.80
N TYR A 79 -3.18 -8.63 4.34
CA TYR A 79 -4.22 -8.63 5.36
C TYR A 79 -5.53 -9.28 4.90
N LEU A 80 -5.80 -9.36 3.59
CA LEU A 80 -6.96 -10.08 3.07
C LEU A 80 -6.91 -11.60 3.26
N ALA A 81 -5.80 -12.16 3.74
CA ALA A 81 -5.72 -13.59 4.09
C ALA A 81 -6.55 -13.90 5.34
N THR A 82 -6.52 -13.02 6.34
CA THR A 82 -7.20 -13.15 7.63
C THR A 82 -7.83 -11.80 8.05
N PRO A 83 -8.77 -11.26 7.26
CA PRO A 83 -9.28 -9.92 7.52
C PRO A 83 -10.22 -9.88 8.73
N SER A 84 -10.18 -8.78 9.47
CA SER A 84 -11.17 -8.49 10.50
C SER A 84 -12.60 -8.48 9.90
N PRO A 85 -13.62 -8.97 10.62
CA PRO A 85 -15.03 -8.90 10.19
C PRO A 85 -15.53 -7.47 10.02
N TYR A 86 -14.82 -6.50 10.58
CA TYR A 86 -15.12 -5.07 10.46
C TYR A 86 -14.54 -4.44 9.19
N LEU A 87 -13.62 -5.08 8.49
CA LEU A 87 -13.14 -4.61 7.18
C LEU A 87 -14.27 -4.75 6.15
N LYS A 88 -14.67 -3.65 5.52
CA LYS A 88 -15.78 -3.61 4.56
C LYS A 88 -15.34 -3.42 3.12
N LYS A 89 -14.29 -2.64 2.88
CA LYS A 89 -13.78 -2.32 1.56
C LYS A 89 -12.27 -2.11 1.61
N VAL A 90 -11.61 -2.28 0.45
CA VAL A 90 -10.17 -2.01 0.32
C VAL A 90 -9.92 -1.07 -0.85
N VAL A 91 -9.06 -0.08 -0.65
CA VAL A 91 -8.58 0.84 -1.70
C VAL A 91 -7.09 0.60 -1.91
N LEU A 92 -6.72 0.20 -3.10
CA LEU A 92 -5.35 -0.18 -3.48
C LEU A 92 -4.81 0.83 -4.48
N VAL A 93 -3.83 1.63 -4.07
CA VAL A 93 -3.27 2.71 -4.87
C VAL A 93 -1.89 2.32 -5.38
N ALA A 94 -1.68 2.38 -6.68
CA ALA A 94 -0.44 1.96 -7.35
C ALA A 94 0.08 0.59 -6.87
N PRO A 95 -0.81 -0.46 -6.82
CA PRO A 95 -0.50 -1.70 -6.15
C PRO A 95 0.47 -2.57 -6.94
N GLN A 96 1.34 -3.28 -6.20
CA GLN A 96 1.95 -4.54 -6.62
C GLN A 96 1.29 -5.68 -5.85
N PHE A 97 1.29 -6.89 -6.41
CA PHE A 97 0.65 -8.06 -5.79
C PHE A 97 1.38 -9.38 -6.05
N GLU A 98 2.42 -9.33 -6.85
CA GLU A 98 3.29 -10.46 -7.18
C GLU A 98 4.73 -9.99 -7.31
N SER A 99 5.66 -10.92 -7.13
CA SER A 99 7.09 -10.67 -7.27
C SER A 99 7.40 -10.00 -8.60
N PRO A 100 8.20 -8.93 -8.63
CA PRO A 100 8.70 -8.35 -9.86
C PRO A 100 9.54 -9.37 -10.66
N ASN A 101 9.72 -9.11 -11.96
CA ASN A 101 10.61 -9.94 -12.79
C ASN A 101 12.01 -10.01 -12.15
N ARG A 102 12.60 -11.22 -12.08
CA ARG A 102 13.93 -11.49 -11.49
C ARG A 102 15.03 -10.54 -11.99
N LEU A 103 15.02 -10.21 -13.29
CA LEU A 103 15.98 -9.29 -13.86
C LEU A 103 15.83 -7.88 -13.26
N LEU A 104 14.61 -7.39 -13.14
CA LEU A 104 14.32 -6.08 -12.51
C LEU A 104 14.74 -6.06 -11.04
N LEU A 105 14.49 -7.14 -10.31
CA LEU A 105 14.92 -7.31 -8.92
C LEU A 105 16.45 -7.25 -8.79
N THR A 106 17.17 -7.92 -9.67
CA THR A 106 18.65 -7.92 -9.65
C THR A 106 19.18 -6.50 -9.86
N PHE A 107 18.68 -5.76 -10.86
CA PHE A 107 19.07 -4.37 -11.08
C PHE A 107 18.71 -3.46 -9.91
N GLN A 108 17.52 -3.64 -9.34
CA GLN A 108 17.06 -2.89 -8.17
C GLN A 108 17.93 -3.16 -6.94
N ASN A 109 18.28 -4.41 -6.67
CA ASN A 109 19.15 -4.80 -5.57
C ASN A 109 20.56 -4.23 -5.73
N ILE A 110 21.16 -4.29 -6.92
CA ILE A 110 22.47 -3.69 -7.21
C ILE A 110 22.41 -2.17 -7.02
N TYR A 111 21.37 -1.51 -7.55
CA TYR A 111 21.20 -0.08 -7.39
C TYR A 111 21.14 0.33 -5.91
N PHE A 112 20.27 -0.30 -5.13
CA PHE A 112 20.13 0.02 -3.71
C PHE A 112 21.35 -0.35 -2.88
N TYR A 113 22.12 -1.36 -3.29
CA TYR A 113 23.39 -1.67 -2.65
C TYR A 113 24.41 -0.53 -2.80
N CYS A 114 24.43 0.12 -3.94
CA CYS A 114 25.34 1.24 -4.25
C CYS A 114 24.87 2.58 -3.68
N VAL A 115 23.60 2.72 -3.29
CA VAL A 115 23.04 3.98 -2.77
C VAL A 115 23.60 4.31 -1.37
N PRO A 116 24.05 5.56 -1.11
CA PRO A 116 24.54 5.99 0.20
C PRO A 116 23.49 5.84 1.31
N SER A 117 23.93 5.48 2.54
CA SER A 117 23.05 5.24 3.69
C SER A 117 22.13 6.42 4.03
N LYS A 118 22.59 7.66 3.89
CA LYS A 118 21.80 8.88 4.14
C LYS A 118 20.51 8.99 3.31
N ILE A 119 20.45 8.30 2.13
CA ILE A 119 19.24 8.32 1.31
C ILE A 119 18.16 7.43 1.94
N PHE A 120 18.56 6.34 2.60
CA PHE A 120 17.63 5.42 3.25
C PHE A 120 16.98 6.02 4.50
N GLU A 121 17.66 6.91 5.23
CA GLU A 121 17.08 7.63 6.36
C GLU A 121 15.84 8.42 5.95
N LYS A 122 15.84 8.97 4.73
CA LYS A 122 14.66 9.64 4.15
C LYS A 122 13.49 8.70 3.82
N LEU A 123 13.76 7.39 3.76
CA LEU A 123 12.73 6.36 3.56
C LEU A 123 12.10 5.89 4.88
N GLY A 124 12.57 6.42 6.03
CA GLY A 124 12.12 6.00 7.37
C GLY A 124 12.69 4.65 7.83
N LEU A 125 13.72 4.13 7.13
CA LEU A 125 14.38 2.86 7.42
C LEU A 125 15.90 2.99 7.26
N SER A 126 16.66 2.20 8.00
CA SER A 126 18.10 2.02 7.75
C SER A 126 18.32 1.31 6.40
N LYS A 127 19.54 1.44 5.85
CA LYS A 127 19.91 0.70 4.62
C LYS A 127 19.69 -0.81 4.76
N LYS A 128 20.09 -1.40 5.90
CA LYS A 128 19.92 -2.83 6.18
C LYS A 128 18.44 -3.22 6.18
N GLN A 129 17.60 -2.44 6.87
CA GLN A 129 16.14 -2.67 6.92
C GLN A 129 15.50 -2.56 5.54
N THR A 130 15.86 -1.53 4.77
CA THR A 130 15.34 -1.35 3.40
C THR A 130 15.71 -2.53 2.50
N LEU A 131 16.96 -2.98 2.51
CA LEU A 131 17.40 -4.14 1.73
C LEU A 131 16.68 -5.43 2.16
N THR A 132 16.47 -5.62 3.47
CA THR A 132 15.73 -6.77 4.01
C THR A 132 14.27 -6.74 3.54
N LEU A 133 13.62 -5.58 3.60
CA LEU A 133 12.26 -5.40 3.10
C LEU A 133 12.17 -5.71 1.60
N LEU A 134 13.05 -5.15 0.79
CA LEU A 134 13.06 -5.38 -0.66
C LEU A 134 13.24 -6.88 -1.00
N ARG A 135 14.14 -7.57 -0.30
CA ARG A 135 14.31 -9.03 -0.46
C ARG A 135 13.07 -9.80 -0.08
N SER A 136 12.35 -9.41 0.98
CA SER A 136 11.12 -10.07 1.38
C SER A 136 9.99 -9.91 0.34
N LEU A 137 10.06 -8.88 -0.53
CA LEU A 137 9.13 -8.69 -1.64
C LEU A 137 9.43 -9.62 -2.85
N GLU A 138 10.59 -10.26 -2.89
CA GLU A 138 10.97 -11.17 -3.98
C GLU A 138 10.08 -12.42 -4.05
N THR A 139 9.42 -12.79 -2.96
CA THR A 139 8.50 -13.93 -2.86
C THR A 139 7.03 -13.51 -2.79
N LEU A 140 6.74 -12.23 -3.08
CA LEU A 140 5.38 -11.70 -3.01
C LEU A 140 4.43 -12.45 -3.97
N ASP A 141 3.36 -13.00 -3.42
CA ASP A 141 2.24 -13.56 -4.20
C ASP A 141 0.92 -13.42 -3.44
N CYS A 142 0.12 -12.44 -3.83
CA CYS A 142 -1.22 -12.19 -3.27
C CYS A 142 -2.36 -12.71 -4.18
N LYS A 143 -2.07 -13.60 -5.14
CA LYS A 143 -3.09 -14.10 -6.10
C LYS A 143 -4.22 -14.85 -5.42
N LYS A 144 -3.88 -15.64 -4.37
CA LYS A 144 -4.88 -16.37 -3.59
C LYS A 144 -5.87 -15.39 -2.95
N GLN A 145 -5.37 -14.39 -2.22
CA GLN A 145 -6.19 -13.38 -1.55
C GLN A 145 -7.10 -12.63 -2.53
N LEU A 146 -6.60 -12.28 -3.71
CA LEU A 146 -7.38 -11.60 -4.75
C LEU A 146 -8.54 -12.45 -5.26
N ARG A 147 -8.32 -13.75 -5.45
CA ARG A 147 -9.33 -14.69 -5.96
C ARG A 147 -10.36 -15.08 -4.91
N THR A 148 -9.96 -15.21 -3.65
CA THR A 148 -10.84 -15.73 -2.57
C THR A 148 -11.59 -14.62 -1.83
N SER A 149 -11.00 -13.44 -1.69
CA SER A 149 -11.65 -12.32 -0.99
C SER A 149 -12.79 -11.72 -1.82
N ARG A 150 -13.99 -11.74 -1.27
CA ARG A 150 -15.19 -11.10 -1.84
C ARG A 150 -15.37 -9.63 -1.47
N LEU A 151 -14.48 -9.09 -0.63
CA LEU A 151 -14.54 -7.68 -0.26
C LEU A 151 -14.43 -6.78 -1.50
N PRO A 152 -15.22 -5.72 -1.60
CA PRO A 152 -15.07 -4.72 -2.66
C PRO A 152 -13.67 -4.12 -2.67
N LYS A 153 -13.05 -4.01 -3.84
CA LYS A 153 -11.71 -3.48 -4.05
C LYS A 153 -11.73 -2.35 -5.06
N LEU A 154 -11.31 -1.15 -4.65
CA LEU A 154 -11.04 -0.04 -5.56
C LEU A 154 -9.54 -0.01 -5.86
N ILE A 155 -9.18 -0.14 -7.13
CA ILE A 155 -7.81 -0.11 -7.61
C ILE A 155 -7.59 1.23 -8.30
N LEU A 156 -6.67 2.03 -7.80
CA LEU A 156 -6.31 3.34 -8.36
C LEU A 156 -4.88 3.29 -8.89
N CYS A 157 -4.67 3.76 -10.11
CA CYS A 157 -3.34 3.85 -10.70
C CYS A 157 -3.24 5.10 -11.58
N GLY A 158 -2.12 5.81 -11.53
CA GLY A 158 -1.89 6.94 -12.40
C GLY A 158 -1.66 6.52 -13.84
N THR A 159 -2.15 7.31 -14.82
CA THR A 159 -1.88 7.01 -16.24
C THR A 159 -0.41 7.12 -16.61
N LYS A 160 0.38 7.89 -15.83
CA LYS A 160 1.83 8.05 -15.98
C LYS A 160 2.64 7.14 -15.07
N ASP A 161 2.03 6.28 -14.26
CA ASP A 161 2.71 5.23 -13.48
C ASP A 161 2.94 3.99 -14.35
N HIS A 162 3.91 4.09 -15.24
CA HIS A 162 4.20 3.02 -16.22
C HIS A 162 4.63 1.71 -15.56
N ALA A 163 5.29 1.78 -14.41
CA ALA A 163 5.77 0.60 -13.68
C ALA A 163 4.62 -0.23 -13.07
N ASN A 164 3.61 0.43 -12.48
CA ASN A 164 2.53 -0.26 -11.75
C ASN A 164 1.27 -0.48 -12.58
N LYS A 165 1.11 0.23 -13.68
CA LYS A 165 -0.05 0.12 -14.56
C LYS A 165 -0.34 -1.31 -15.09
N PRO A 166 0.66 -2.10 -15.52
CA PRO A 166 0.45 -3.51 -15.88
C PRO A 166 0.00 -4.35 -14.70
N ALA A 167 0.60 -4.16 -13.52
CA ALA A 167 0.22 -4.86 -12.29
C ALA A 167 -1.22 -4.53 -11.88
N ALA A 168 -1.62 -3.24 -11.90
CA ALA A 168 -2.98 -2.81 -11.60
C ALA A 168 -4.03 -3.48 -12.52
N LYS A 169 -3.74 -3.59 -13.82
CA LYS A 169 -4.61 -4.30 -14.78
C LYS A 169 -4.72 -5.79 -14.47
N ARG A 170 -3.60 -6.47 -14.17
CA ARG A 170 -3.60 -7.90 -13.82
C ARG A 170 -4.32 -8.14 -12.49
N LEU A 171 -4.08 -7.29 -11.49
CA LEU A 171 -4.75 -7.34 -10.19
C LEU A 171 -6.27 -7.23 -10.36
N TYR A 172 -6.74 -6.27 -11.16
CA TYR A 172 -8.16 -6.13 -11.48
C TYR A 172 -8.76 -7.40 -12.08
N LYS A 173 -8.08 -8.01 -13.07
CA LYS A 173 -8.54 -9.24 -13.72
C LYS A 173 -8.64 -10.44 -12.75
N LEU A 174 -7.80 -10.48 -11.72
CA LEU A 174 -7.80 -11.54 -10.71
C LEU A 174 -8.79 -11.27 -9.57
N SER A 175 -9.23 -10.02 -9.40
CA SER A 175 -10.10 -9.61 -8.30
C SER A 175 -11.55 -10.04 -8.53
N THR A 176 -12.13 -10.73 -7.57
CA THR A 176 -13.52 -11.20 -7.63
C THR A 176 -14.53 -10.04 -7.58
N ASN A 177 -14.22 -8.96 -6.89
CA ASN A 177 -15.07 -7.76 -6.72
C ASN A 177 -14.20 -6.52 -6.79
N GLY A 178 -13.67 -6.25 -7.98
CA GLY A 178 -12.74 -5.15 -8.24
C GLY A 178 -13.33 -4.06 -9.13
N ARG A 179 -12.94 -2.81 -8.85
CA ARG A 179 -13.14 -1.65 -9.75
C ARG A 179 -11.79 -1.02 -9.99
N LEU A 180 -11.41 -0.84 -11.26
CA LEU A 180 -10.14 -0.19 -11.65
C LEU A 180 -10.41 1.19 -12.22
N LEU A 181 -9.73 2.20 -11.69
CA LEU A 181 -9.75 3.56 -12.21
C LEU A 181 -8.32 4.04 -12.49
N PHE A 182 -8.12 4.58 -13.70
CA PHE A 182 -6.88 5.26 -14.06
C PHE A 182 -7.03 6.77 -13.88
N ILE A 183 -6.19 7.35 -13.02
CA ILE A 183 -6.19 8.79 -12.76
C ILE A 183 -5.36 9.49 -13.84
N LYS A 184 -6.02 10.32 -14.64
CA LYS A 184 -5.38 11.06 -15.75
C LYS A 184 -4.23 11.93 -15.25
N ASN A 185 -3.08 11.82 -15.93
CA ASN A 185 -1.85 12.53 -15.61
C ASN A 185 -1.27 12.27 -14.21
N GLY A 186 -1.80 11.32 -13.43
CA GLY A 186 -1.23 10.90 -12.16
C GLY A 186 -0.02 10.01 -12.38
N LYS A 187 0.97 10.11 -11.51
CA LYS A 187 2.14 9.23 -11.42
C LYS A 187 1.93 8.22 -10.28
N HIS A 188 2.99 7.85 -9.57
CA HIS A 188 2.97 6.83 -8.52
C HIS A 188 2.30 7.33 -7.22
N GLU A 189 2.65 8.53 -6.76
CA GLU A 189 2.20 9.11 -5.48
C GLU A 189 0.88 9.87 -5.63
N LEU A 190 -0.20 9.16 -5.98
CA LEU A 190 -1.51 9.78 -6.21
C LEU A 190 -2.06 10.53 -4.99
N ASN A 191 -1.70 10.12 -3.78
CA ASN A 191 -2.08 10.79 -2.55
C ASN A 191 -1.53 12.22 -2.43
N ARG A 192 -0.38 12.50 -3.05
CA ARG A 192 0.25 13.82 -3.09
C ARG A 192 -0.06 14.57 -4.38
N GLU A 193 -0.06 13.86 -5.53
CA GLU A 193 -0.19 14.48 -6.85
C GLU A 193 -1.64 14.78 -7.25
N LYS A 194 -2.59 13.98 -6.79
CA LYS A 194 -4.01 14.04 -7.18
C LYS A 194 -4.93 13.76 -5.99
N PRO A 195 -4.75 14.44 -4.83
CA PRO A 195 -5.47 14.11 -3.60
C PRO A 195 -6.99 14.27 -3.73
N GLU A 196 -7.46 15.35 -4.38
CA GLU A 196 -8.87 15.61 -4.58
C GLU A 196 -9.55 14.54 -5.45
N ILE A 197 -8.93 14.18 -6.59
CA ILE A 197 -9.47 13.16 -7.49
C ILE A 197 -9.50 11.80 -6.81
N MET A 198 -8.47 11.51 -6.02
CA MET A 198 -8.42 10.29 -5.24
C MET A 198 -9.53 10.24 -4.19
N ALA A 199 -9.74 11.31 -3.42
CA ALA A 199 -10.82 11.42 -2.44
C ALA A 199 -12.20 11.29 -3.11
N GLN A 200 -12.39 11.89 -4.29
CA GLN A 200 -13.62 11.76 -5.07
C GLN A 200 -13.87 10.30 -5.50
N ALA A 201 -12.84 9.60 -5.98
CA ALA A 201 -12.94 8.18 -6.33
C ALA A 201 -13.30 7.30 -5.11
N MET A 202 -12.74 7.62 -3.94
CA MET A 202 -13.05 6.91 -2.68
C MET A 202 -14.48 7.15 -2.21
N ARG A 203 -15.00 8.38 -2.35
CA ARG A 203 -16.41 8.70 -2.00
C ARG A 203 -17.42 8.00 -2.87
N SER A 204 -17.09 7.76 -4.15
CA SER A 204 -17.97 7.08 -5.12
C SER A 204 -17.88 5.55 -5.07
N PHE A 205 -17.07 5.00 -4.19
CA PHE A 205 -16.84 3.59 -3.95
C PHE A 205 -17.52 3.11 -2.68
#